data_61eeda53ea06a98c2c149e28e9281782
#
_entry.id   61eeda53ea06a98c2c149e28e9281782
#
_cell.length_a   1.000
_cell.length_b   1.000
_cell.length_c   1.000
_cell.angle_alpha   90.00
_cell.angle_beta   90.00
_cell.angle_gamma   90.00
#
_symmetry.space_group_name_H-M   'P 1'
#
loop_
_entity.id
_entity.type
_entity.pdbx_description
1 polymer ?
#
loop_
_entity_poly.entity_id
_entity_poly.type
_entity_poly.pdbx_seq_one_letter_code
_entity_poly.pdbx_strand_id
1 'polypeptide(L)'
;MSDATNTATETAVFAYELGHLKMVSRSGWRRIGIGDGENVAAHSWRAAALAFVIAVGEGADPERAAVLGLFHDVPEARYGDVDAVGKPYVQTVPATEVVADQTAGLPAELAERIRAAIAEHESSKRPGASKEAMCSRDADKLELLLTAREYQEAGRAPKSIERYIQSMIPMITTATGKALRDAALHTDPSAWWDNFADRFGTPAATERPIRIAK
;
A
#
# COMPACT_ATOMS: atom_id res chain seq x y z
N MET A 1 10.31 19.81 -31.74
CA MET A 1 9.22 19.06 -31.12
C MET A 1 8.31 20.09 -30.49
N SER A 2 6.97 19.92 -30.62
CA SER A 2 6.04 20.85 -29.95
C SER A 2 6.09 20.64 -28.42
N ASP A 3 5.79 21.68 -27.66
CA ASP A 3 5.77 21.65 -26.19
C ASP A 3 4.87 20.49 -25.66
N ALA A 4 3.71 20.27 -26.30
CA ALA A 4 2.82 19.16 -25.98
C ALA A 4 3.44 17.77 -26.20
N THR A 5 4.28 17.58 -27.24
CA THR A 5 4.97 16.33 -27.51
C THR A 5 6.02 16.05 -26.43
N ASN A 6 6.73 17.07 -25.96
CA ASN A 6 7.70 16.95 -24.88
C ASN A 6 7.02 16.57 -23.57
N THR A 7 5.92 17.22 -23.22
CA THR A 7 5.10 16.93 -22.03
C THR A 7 4.59 15.47 -22.01
N ALA A 8 4.10 14.97 -23.14
CA ALA A 8 3.64 13.58 -23.22
C ALA A 8 4.81 12.60 -23.05
N THR A 9 5.99 12.91 -23.58
CA THR A 9 7.18 12.08 -23.44
C THR A 9 7.63 12.01 -21.98
N GLU A 10 7.73 13.12 -21.27
CA GLU A 10 8.10 13.16 -19.85
C GLU A 10 7.08 12.44 -18.98
N THR A 11 5.80 12.57 -19.28
CA THR A 11 4.75 11.82 -18.58
C THR A 11 4.87 10.32 -18.80
N ALA A 12 5.23 9.88 -20.01
CA ALA A 12 5.46 8.47 -20.30
C ALA A 12 6.69 7.92 -19.56
N VAL A 13 7.77 8.70 -19.47
CA VAL A 13 8.97 8.35 -18.68
C VAL A 13 8.59 8.12 -17.23
N PHE A 14 7.85 9.05 -16.63
CA PHE A 14 7.36 8.90 -15.25
C PHE A 14 6.44 7.66 -15.09
N ALA A 15 5.56 7.39 -16.06
CA ALA A 15 4.70 6.21 -16.02
C ALA A 15 5.50 4.88 -16.06
N TYR A 16 6.60 4.82 -16.82
CA TYR A 16 7.53 3.68 -16.79
C TYR A 16 8.24 3.57 -15.44
N GLU A 17 8.66 4.69 -14.85
CA GLU A 17 9.26 4.69 -13.51
C GLU A 17 8.28 4.16 -12.45
N LEU A 18 7.01 4.57 -12.48
CA LEU A 18 5.95 3.99 -11.62
C LEU A 18 5.84 2.48 -11.83
N GLY A 19 5.93 2.02 -13.08
CA GLY A 19 5.90 0.60 -13.41
C GLY A 19 7.04 -0.20 -12.77
N HIS A 20 8.17 0.43 -12.44
CA HIS A 20 9.30 -0.23 -11.78
C HIS A 20 8.95 -0.74 -10.37
N LEU A 21 7.99 -0.12 -9.67
CA LEU A 21 7.51 -0.59 -8.37
C LEU A 21 7.01 -2.04 -8.38
N LYS A 22 6.58 -2.55 -9.54
CA LYS A 22 6.22 -3.97 -9.72
C LYS A 22 7.42 -4.91 -9.59
N MET A 23 8.64 -4.39 -9.76
CA MET A 23 9.89 -5.15 -9.64
C MET A 23 10.56 -4.96 -8.29
N VAL A 24 10.12 -3.98 -7.49
CA VAL A 24 10.65 -3.73 -6.14
C VAL A 24 9.94 -4.65 -5.15
N SER A 25 10.65 -5.68 -4.68
CA SER A 25 10.11 -6.60 -3.66
C SER A 25 10.11 -5.93 -2.28
N ARG A 26 9.10 -6.20 -1.46
CA ARG A 26 9.10 -5.79 -0.05
C ARG A 26 10.22 -6.52 0.70
N SER A 27 11.26 -5.77 1.07
CA SER A 27 12.50 -6.30 1.65
C SER A 27 12.27 -7.00 3.01
N GLY A 28 11.29 -6.56 3.77
CA GLY A 28 10.92 -7.15 5.05
C GLY A 28 10.51 -8.63 4.92
N TRP A 29 9.74 -8.98 3.91
CA TRP A 29 9.35 -10.37 3.65
C TRP A 29 10.55 -11.23 3.24
N ARG A 30 11.40 -10.70 2.37
CA ARG A 30 12.62 -11.41 1.96
C ARG A 30 13.55 -11.68 3.14
N ARG A 31 13.67 -10.75 4.08
CA ARG A 31 14.50 -10.89 5.28
C ARG A 31 14.09 -12.08 6.14
N ILE A 32 12.82 -12.43 6.16
CA ILE A 32 12.30 -13.57 6.91
C ILE A 32 12.13 -14.84 6.06
N GLY A 33 12.70 -14.87 4.86
CA GLY A 33 12.73 -16.04 3.98
C GLY A 33 11.52 -16.18 3.04
N ILE A 34 10.68 -15.15 2.90
CA ILE A 34 9.57 -15.11 1.94
C ILE A 34 10.07 -14.41 0.67
N GLY A 35 10.73 -15.16 -0.22
CA GLY A 35 11.40 -14.62 -1.41
C GLY A 35 10.44 -14.21 -2.54
N ASP A 36 9.26 -14.81 -2.58
CA ASP A 36 8.16 -14.59 -3.53
C ASP A 36 7.03 -13.75 -2.89
N GLY A 37 7.35 -12.95 -1.87
CA GLY A 37 6.42 -12.02 -1.25
C GLY A 37 5.97 -10.91 -2.20
N GLU A 38 4.99 -10.14 -1.75
CA GLU A 38 4.45 -9.02 -2.52
C GLU A 38 5.52 -8.00 -2.95
N ASN A 39 5.23 -7.24 -3.99
CA ASN A 39 6.02 -6.08 -4.40
C ASN A 39 5.38 -4.77 -3.91
N VAL A 40 6.13 -3.67 -4.02
CA VAL A 40 5.69 -2.34 -3.55
C VAL A 40 4.42 -1.87 -4.26
N ALA A 41 4.24 -2.17 -5.54
CA ALA A 41 3.04 -1.78 -6.27
C ALA A 41 1.78 -2.49 -5.76
N ALA A 42 1.86 -3.78 -5.43
CA ALA A 42 0.75 -4.55 -4.86
C ALA A 42 0.38 -4.03 -3.45
N HIS A 43 1.40 -3.78 -2.62
CA HIS A 43 1.24 -3.16 -1.32
C HIS A 43 0.54 -1.79 -1.43
N SER A 44 1.05 -0.89 -2.25
CA SER A 44 0.51 0.47 -2.39
C SER A 44 -0.94 0.47 -2.90
N TRP A 45 -1.31 -0.47 -3.78
CA TRP A 45 -2.68 -0.63 -4.24
C TRP A 45 -3.64 -0.96 -3.07
N ARG A 46 -3.31 -1.97 -2.24
CA ARG A 46 -4.18 -2.35 -1.11
C ARG A 46 -4.14 -1.31 0.00
N ALA A 47 -3.01 -0.67 0.25
CA ALA A 47 -2.90 0.46 1.16
C ALA A 47 -3.82 1.61 0.74
N ALA A 48 -3.88 1.95 -0.56
CA ALA A 48 -4.80 2.97 -1.07
C ALA A 48 -6.28 2.61 -0.83
N ALA A 49 -6.67 1.36 -1.11
CA ALA A 49 -8.03 0.88 -0.87
C ALA A 49 -8.41 0.91 0.62
N LEU A 50 -7.49 0.51 1.50
CA LEU A 50 -7.69 0.56 2.95
C LEU A 50 -7.74 2.00 3.47
N ALA A 51 -6.93 2.92 2.93
CA ALA A 51 -6.97 4.33 3.28
C ALA A 51 -8.33 4.95 2.98
N PHE A 52 -8.91 4.61 1.82
CA PHE A 52 -10.29 5.00 1.47
C PHE A 52 -11.29 4.51 2.54
N VAL A 53 -11.25 3.22 2.87
CA VAL A 53 -12.18 2.61 3.84
C VAL A 53 -12.04 3.25 5.23
N ILE A 54 -10.80 3.43 5.70
CA ILE A 54 -10.55 4.06 7.01
C ILE A 54 -11.04 5.50 7.01
N ALA A 55 -10.77 6.27 5.95
CA ALA A 55 -11.17 7.68 5.86
C ALA A 55 -12.69 7.87 5.88
N VAL A 56 -13.45 6.98 5.24
CA VAL A 56 -14.93 6.98 5.34
C VAL A 56 -15.35 6.83 6.80
N GLY A 57 -14.77 5.89 7.55
CA GLY A 57 -15.09 5.67 8.97
C GLY A 57 -14.65 6.80 9.89
N GLU A 58 -13.59 7.54 9.55
CA GLU A 58 -13.07 8.69 10.32
C GLU A 58 -13.72 10.03 9.93
N GLY A 59 -14.60 10.06 8.92
CA GLY A 59 -15.18 11.30 8.41
C GLY A 59 -14.12 12.24 7.82
N ALA A 60 -13.15 11.66 7.12
CA ALA A 60 -12.11 12.33 6.34
C ALA A 60 -12.43 12.26 4.83
N ASP A 61 -11.64 12.90 3.98
CA ASP A 61 -11.76 12.80 2.53
C ASP A 61 -11.19 11.45 2.05
N PRO A 62 -12.03 10.49 1.60
CA PRO A 62 -11.58 9.15 1.24
C PRO A 62 -10.79 9.14 -0.06
N GLU A 63 -11.14 9.96 -1.05
CA GLU A 63 -10.40 10.07 -2.31
C GLU A 63 -8.99 10.62 -2.06
N ARG A 64 -8.88 11.64 -1.20
CA ARG A 64 -7.59 12.19 -0.81
C ARG A 64 -6.75 11.15 -0.08
N ALA A 65 -7.30 10.47 0.93
CA ALA A 65 -6.61 9.43 1.69
C ALA A 65 -6.11 8.29 0.78
N ALA A 66 -6.94 7.85 -0.18
CA ALA A 66 -6.55 6.84 -1.16
C ALA A 66 -5.39 7.29 -2.04
N VAL A 67 -5.40 8.55 -2.51
CA VAL A 67 -4.30 9.11 -3.29
C VAL A 67 -3.01 9.14 -2.47
N LEU A 68 -3.06 9.53 -1.19
CA LEU A 68 -1.90 9.47 -0.30
C LEU A 68 -1.36 8.04 -0.19
N GLY A 69 -2.23 7.05 0.04
CA GLY A 69 -1.88 5.64 0.12
C GLY A 69 -1.31 5.07 -1.19
N LEU A 70 -1.78 5.57 -2.34
CA LEU A 70 -1.28 5.11 -3.64
C LEU A 70 0.15 5.59 -3.94
N PHE A 71 0.46 6.84 -3.56
CA PHE A 71 1.72 7.47 -3.94
C PHE A 71 2.81 7.40 -2.86
N HIS A 72 2.53 6.93 -1.64
CA HIS A 72 3.44 7.04 -0.50
C HIS A 72 4.82 6.40 -0.73
N ASP A 73 4.87 5.26 -1.42
CA ASP A 73 6.10 4.50 -1.69
C ASP A 73 6.65 4.70 -3.12
N VAL A 74 6.15 5.70 -3.88
CA VAL A 74 6.67 6.01 -5.23
C VAL A 74 8.18 6.29 -5.23
N PRO A 75 8.77 6.97 -4.24
CA PRO A 75 10.22 7.17 -4.16
C PRO A 75 11.03 5.87 -4.12
N GLU A 76 10.44 4.76 -3.67
CA GLU A 76 11.11 3.45 -3.61
C GLU A 76 11.43 2.87 -5.01
N ALA A 77 10.83 3.41 -6.07
CA ALA A 77 11.25 3.08 -7.44
C ALA A 77 12.74 3.38 -7.68
N ARG A 78 13.35 4.31 -6.95
CA ARG A 78 14.77 4.71 -7.11
C ARG A 78 15.70 4.05 -6.13
N TYR A 79 15.34 3.94 -4.85
CA TYR A 79 16.23 3.40 -3.81
C TYR A 79 15.81 2.04 -3.25
N GLY A 80 14.66 1.51 -3.70
CA GLY A 80 14.14 0.23 -3.22
C GLY A 80 13.45 0.32 -1.86
N ASP A 81 12.74 -0.75 -1.46
CA ASP A 81 12.16 -0.85 -0.11
C ASP A 81 13.27 -1.10 0.93
N VAL A 82 13.35 -0.26 1.93
CA VAL A 82 14.26 -0.43 3.07
C VAL A 82 13.46 -0.85 4.29
N ASP A 83 13.66 -2.09 4.74
CA ASP A 83 12.94 -2.64 5.89
C ASP A 83 13.36 -2.02 7.24
N ALA A 84 12.56 -2.28 8.27
CA ALA A 84 12.77 -1.73 9.62
C ALA A 84 14.16 -2.07 10.23
N VAL A 85 14.77 -3.18 9.82
CA VAL A 85 16.11 -3.57 10.29
C VAL A 85 17.20 -2.82 9.54
N GLY A 86 16.99 -2.55 8.26
CA GLY A 86 17.92 -1.78 7.41
C GLY A 86 17.92 -0.28 7.72
N LYS A 87 16.72 0.29 7.99
CA LYS A 87 16.55 1.75 8.20
C LYS A 87 17.55 2.43 9.13
N PRO A 88 17.97 1.85 10.27
CA PRO A 88 18.98 2.47 11.13
C PRO A 88 20.39 2.56 10.52
N TYR A 89 20.66 1.80 9.46
CA TYR A 89 21.98 1.67 8.83
C TYR A 89 22.06 2.27 7.43
N VAL A 90 20.91 2.61 6.83
CA VAL A 90 20.82 3.17 5.49
C VAL A 90 20.30 4.59 5.58
N GLN A 91 21.13 5.54 5.20
CA GLN A 91 20.73 6.95 5.13
C GLN A 91 20.17 7.21 3.74
N THR A 92 18.85 7.29 3.63
CA THR A 92 18.19 7.68 2.37
C THR A 92 17.98 9.18 2.32
N VAL A 93 17.94 9.72 1.12
CA VAL A 93 17.45 11.09 0.87
C VAL A 93 15.96 11.14 1.26
N PRO A 94 15.46 12.27 1.79
CA PRO A 94 14.03 12.42 2.07
C PRO A 94 13.14 12.09 0.87
N ALA A 95 12.04 11.40 1.09
CA ALA A 95 11.08 11.03 0.02
C ALA A 95 10.62 12.24 -0.80
N THR A 96 10.48 13.41 -0.14
CA THR A 96 10.12 14.68 -0.79
C THR A 96 11.17 15.19 -1.77
N GLU A 97 12.45 14.91 -1.54
CA GLU A 97 13.52 15.28 -2.48
C GLU A 97 13.55 14.31 -3.67
N VAL A 98 13.43 13.01 -3.39
CA VAL A 98 13.39 11.99 -4.45
C VAL A 98 12.22 12.22 -5.40
N VAL A 99 11.01 12.50 -4.88
CA VAL A 99 9.84 12.78 -5.74
C VAL A 99 9.97 14.09 -6.50
N ALA A 100 10.70 15.08 -5.96
CA ALA A 100 11.00 16.30 -6.68
C ALA A 100 11.78 16.00 -7.97
N ASP A 101 12.78 15.14 -7.88
CA ASP A 101 13.55 14.68 -9.03
C ASP A 101 12.72 13.80 -10.00
N GLN A 102 11.90 12.89 -9.46
CA GLN A 102 11.04 12.02 -10.28
C GLN A 102 10.03 12.80 -11.12
N THR A 103 9.58 13.93 -10.61
CA THR A 103 8.53 14.75 -11.23
C THR A 103 9.05 16.00 -11.92
N ALA A 104 10.38 16.17 -12.05
CA ALA A 104 11.00 17.39 -12.57
C ALA A 104 10.59 17.71 -14.03
N GLY A 105 10.36 16.69 -14.85
CA GLY A 105 9.94 16.84 -16.25
C GLY A 105 8.41 16.92 -16.46
N LEU A 106 7.62 16.73 -15.40
CA LEU A 106 6.16 16.72 -15.51
C LEU A 106 5.58 18.14 -15.61
N PRO A 107 4.35 18.30 -16.18
CA PRO A 107 3.61 19.54 -16.04
C PRO A 107 3.52 20.01 -14.59
N ALA A 108 3.69 21.30 -14.36
CA ALA A 108 3.80 21.86 -13.01
C ALA A 108 2.64 21.46 -12.08
N GLU A 109 1.40 21.52 -12.56
CA GLU A 109 0.23 21.14 -11.77
C GLU A 109 0.25 19.64 -11.38
N LEU A 110 0.62 18.76 -12.32
CA LEU A 110 0.72 17.33 -12.06
C LEU A 110 1.83 17.03 -11.06
N ALA A 111 3.01 17.60 -11.26
CA ALA A 111 4.15 17.49 -10.35
C ALA A 111 3.79 17.93 -8.94
N GLU A 112 3.14 19.08 -8.79
CA GLU A 112 2.73 19.63 -7.49
C GLU A 112 1.74 18.71 -6.76
N ARG A 113 0.73 18.19 -7.45
CA ARG A 113 -0.25 17.27 -6.88
C ARG A 113 0.39 15.99 -6.33
N ILE A 114 1.37 15.41 -7.06
CA ILE A 114 2.08 14.21 -6.64
C ILE A 114 2.98 14.50 -5.44
N ARG A 115 3.76 15.59 -5.51
CA ARG A 115 4.65 16.02 -4.41
C ARG A 115 3.87 16.33 -3.14
N ALA A 116 2.73 17.03 -3.26
CA ALA A 116 1.86 17.35 -2.14
C ALA A 116 1.28 16.07 -1.49
N ALA A 117 0.90 15.07 -2.28
CA ALA A 117 0.40 13.81 -1.75
C ALA A 117 1.47 13.09 -0.89
N ILE A 118 2.70 12.97 -1.39
CA ILE A 118 3.79 12.33 -0.66
C ILE A 118 4.18 13.14 0.60
N ALA A 119 4.28 14.46 0.47
CA ALA A 119 4.61 15.34 1.60
C ALA A 119 3.55 15.27 2.71
N GLU A 120 2.27 15.18 2.34
CA GLU A 120 1.18 15.04 3.29
C GLU A 120 1.22 13.68 4.00
N HIS A 121 1.42 12.57 3.26
CA HIS A 121 1.62 11.25 3.88
C HIS A 121 2.79 11.26 4.87
N GLU A 122 3.94 11.78 4.48
CA GLU A 122 5.13 11.89 5.33
C GLU A 122 4.88 12.74 6.58
N SER A 123 3.95 13.69 6.53
CA SER A 123 3.57 14.51 7.68
C SER A 123 2.77 13.76 8.74
N SER A 124 2.29 12.56 8.46
CA SER A 124 1.37 11.78 9.30
C SER A 124 1.84 11.54 10.74
N LYS A 125 3.15 11.63 10.99
CA LYS A 125 3.75 11.48 12.34
C LYS A 125 3.90 12.79 13.08
N ARG A 126 3.60 13.93 12.44
CA ARG A 126 3.79 15.27 13.02
C ARG A 126 2.53 15.72 13.75
N PRO A 127 2.67 16.54 14.81
CA PRO A 127 1.52 17.22 15.40
C PRO A 127 0.75 18.04 14.34
N GLY A 128 -0.57 17.92 14.33
CA GLY A 128 -1.42 18.62 13.36
C GLY A 128 -1.51 17.97 11.98
N ALA A 129 -1.09 16.72 11.83
CA ALA A 129 -1.30 15.94 10.61
C ALA A 129 -2.80 15.93 10.23
N SER A 130 -3.07 15.94 8.90
CA SER A 130 -4.44 15.79 8.40
C SER A 130 -5.02 14.41 8.77
N LYS A 131 -6.33 14.31 8.82
CA LYS A 131 -7.01 13.02 9.03
C LYS A 131 -6.66 12.05 7.88
N GLU A 132 -6.57 12.54 6.67
CA GLU A 132 -6.23 11.80 5.47
C GLU A 132 -4.82 11.19 5.57
N ALA A 133 -3.86 11.97 6.05
CA ALA A 133 -2.49 11.47 6.31
C ALA A 133 -2.47 10.38 7.39
N MET A 134 -3.24 10.54 8.45
CA MET A 134 -3.36 9.53 9.51
C MET A 134 -4.03 8.25 8.99
N CYS A 135 -5.10 8.38 8.19
CA CYS A 135 -5.79 7.24 7.57
C CYS A 135 -4.87 6.50 6.59
N SER A 136 -4.13 7.22 5.76
CA SER A 136 -3.16 6.64 4.81
C SER A 136 -2.02 5.91 5.52
N ARG A 137 -1.50 6.47 6.62
CA ARG A 137 -0.47 5.80 7.43
C ARG A 137 -0.99 4.54 8.11
N ASP A 138 -2.19 4.60 8.69
CA ASP A 138 -2.80 3.44 9.32
C ASP A 138 -3.09 2.34 8.30
N ALA A 139 -3.50 2.72 7.08
CA ALA A 139 -3.71 1.81 5.97
C ALA A 139 -2.43 1.08 5.55
N ASP A 140 -1.28 1.79 5.45
CA ASP A 140 0.02 1.18 5.21
C ASP A 140 0.36 0.11 6.26
N LYS A 141 0.11 0.38 7.54
CA LYS A 141 0.39 -0.57 8.61
C LYS A 141 -0.62 -1.72 8.69
N LEU A 142 -1.88 -1.42 8.43
CA LEU A 142 -2.94 -2.44 8.36
C LEU A 142 -2.72 -3.38 7.18
N GLU A 143 -2.30 -2.86 6.03
CA GLU A 143 -1.96 -3.66 4.86
C GLU A 143 -0.87 -4.69 5.18
N LEU A 144 0.22 -4.25 5.82
CA LEU A 144 1.30 -5.12 6.24
C LEU A 144 0.83 -6.20 7.25
N LEU A 145 -0.10 -5.85 8.16
CA LEU A 145 -0.68 -6.81 9.11
C LEU A 145 -1.53 -7.85 8.38
N LEU A 146 -2.36 -7.44 7.42
CA LEU A 146 -3.20 -8.34 6.64
C LEU A 146 -2.34 -9.32 5.82
N THR A 147 -1.32 -8.82 5.12
CA THR A 147 -0.36 -9.67 4.39
C THR A 147 0.35 -10.66 5.33
N ALA A 148 0.73 -10.21 6.54
CA ALA A 148 1.31 -11.10 7.53
C ALA A 148 0.33 -12.21 7.95
N ARG A 149 -0.95 -11.90 8.12
CA ARG A 149 -2.00 -12.89 8.43
C ARG A 149 -2.19 -13.89 7.29
N GLU A 150 -2.20 -13.43 6.05
CA GLU A 150 -2.26 -14.29 4.85
C GLU A 150 -1.05 -15.25 4.79
N TYR A 151 0.16 -14.74 5.06
CA TYR A 151 1.35 -15.59 5.12
C TYR A 151 1.35 -16.55 6.32
N GLN A 152 0.79 -16.14 7.45
CA GLN A 152 0.62 -17.01 8.62
C GLN A 152 -0.32 -18.16 8.29
N GLU A 153 -1.45 -17.89 7.66
CA GLU A 153 -2.42 -18.92 7.20
C GLU A 153 -1.77 -19.88 6.21
N ALA A 154 -0.94 -19.37 5.30
CA ALA A 154 -0.16 -20.19 4.38
C ALA A 154 1.00 -20.96 5.04
N GLY A 155 1.15 -20.90 6.36
CA GLY A 155 2.20 -21.61 7.12
C GLY A 155 3.62 -21.07 6.89
N ARG A 156 3.78 -19.83 6.40
CA ARG A 156 5.08 -19.23 6.04
C ARG A 156 5.71 -18.54 7.25
N ALA A 157 6.99 -18.80 7.49
CA ALA A 157 7.84 -18.14 8.49
C ALA A 157 7.16 -17.86 9.86
N PRO A 158 6.51 -18.84 10.55
CA PRO A 158 5.53 -18.59 11.61
C PRO A 158 6.06 -17.72 12.77
N LYS A 159 7.30 -17.93 13.22
CA LYS A 159 7.88 -17.12 14.32
C LYS A 159 8.14 -15.66 13.93
N SER A 160 8.56 -15.43 12.71
CA SER A 160 8.88 -14.08 12.23
C SER A 160 7.62 -13.30 11.91
N ILE A 161 6.63 -13.97 11.33
CA ILE A 161 5.32 -13.39 11.02
C ILE A 161 4.64 -12.90 12.31
N GLU A 162 4.64 -13.68 13.37
CA GLU A 162 4.07 -13.26 14.66
C GLU A 162 4.70 -11.94 15.16
N ARG A 163 6.02 -11.79 15.03
CA ARG A 163 6.71 -10.53 15.38
C ARG A 163 6.27 -9.36 14.51
N TYR A 164 6.05 -9.59 13.21
CA TYR A 164 5.52 -8.55 12.32
C TYR A 164 4.14 -8.11 12.76
N ILE A 165 3.21 -9.05 12.98
CA ILE A 165 1.86 -8.75 13.45
C ILE A 165 1.91 -7.94 14.74
N GLN A 166 2.66 -8.39 15.76
CA GLN A 166 2.77 -7.70 17.04
C GLN A 166 3.38 -6.29 16.90
N SER A 167 4.31 -6.08 15.97
CA SER A 167 4.92 -4.77 15.75
C SER A 167 3.98 -3.77 15.08
N MET A 168 2.99 -4.22 14.31
CA MET A 168 2.03 -3.33 13.62
C MET A 168 0.89 -2.87 14.54
N ILE A 169 0.51 -3.69 15.51
CA ILE A 169 -0.63 -3.39 16.42
C ILE A 169 -0.55 -1.97 17.03
N PRO A 170 0.55 -1.55 17.65
CA PRO A 170 0.63 -0.21 18.26
C PRO A 170 0.74 0.93 17.24
N MET A 171 1.02 0.64 15.99
CA MET A 171 1.26 1.66 14.95
C MET A 171 -0.03 2.18 14.32
N ILE A 172 -1.14 1.45 14.46
CA ILE A 172 -2.46 1.80 13.95
C ILE A 172 -3.19 2.61 15.02
N THR A 173 -3.56 3.85 14.72
CA THR A 173 -3.93 4.86 15.71
C THR A 173 -5.37 5.38 15.61
N THR A 174 -5.96 5.43 14.41
CA THR A 174 -7.35 5.86 14.19
C THR A 174 -8.36 4.89 14.80
N ALA A 175 -9.56 5.33 15.07
CA ALA A 175 -10.61 4.48 15.65
C ALA A 175 -11.01 3.36 14.68
N THR A 176 -11.24 3.70 13.43
CA THR A 176 -11.59 2.76 12.37
C THR A 176 -10.43 1.78 12.06
N GLY A 177 -9.21 2.30 11.98
CA GLY A 177 -8.02 1.46 11.77
C GLY A 177 -7.84 0.42 12.88
N LYS A 178 -8.03 0.80 14.15
CA LYS A 178 -8.01 -0.12 15.30
C LYS A 178 -9.10 -1.18 15.21
N ALA A 179 -10.33 -0.78 14.90
CA ALA A 179 -11.43 -1.73 14.76
C ALA A 179 -11.17 -2.76 13.64
N LEU A 180 -10.66 -2.30 12.50
CA LEU A 180 -10.29 -3.20 11.40
C LEU A 180 -9.11 -4.11 11.76
N ARG A 181 -8.08 -3.58 12.43
CA ARG A 181 -6.97 -4.36 12.96
C ARG A 181 -7.45 -5.48 13.88
N ASP A 182 -8.30 -5.14 14.86
CA ASP A 182 -8.78 -6.09 15.85
C ASP A 182 -9.67 -7.16 15.20
N ALA A 183 -10.50 -6.79 14.23
CA ALA A 183 -11.26 -7.74 13.43
C ALA A 183 -10.33 -8.67 12.62
N ALA A 184 -9.31 -8.11 11.95
CA ALA A 184 -8.38 -8.87 11.12
C ALA A 184 -7.56 -9.91 11.90
N LEU A 185 -7.27 -9.65 13.18
CA LEU A 185 -6.56 -10.59 14.06
C LEU A 185 -7.38 -11.85 14.36
N HIS A 186 -8.71 -11.78 14.26
CA HIS A 186 -9.64 -12.87 14.58
C HIS A 186 -10.42 -13.38 13.38
N THR A 187 -10.30 -12.75 12.21
CA THR A 187 -10.95 -13.19 10.98
C THR A 187 -9.99 -14.07 10.19
N ASP A 188 -10.50 -15.18 9.71
CA ASP A 188 -9.78 -16.05 8.80
C ASP A 188 -9.56 -15.33 7.46
N PRO A 189 -8.32 -15.24 6.96
CA PRO A 189 -8.04 -14.65 5.65
C PRO A 189 -8.81 -15.29 4.49
N SER A 190 -9.22 -16.56 4.61
CA SER A 190 -10.01 -17.29 3.61
C SER A 190 -11.53 -17.08 3.73
N ALA A 191 -12.03 -16.46 4.79
CA ALA A 191 -13.47 -16.34 5.09
C ALA A 191 -14.30 -15.76 3.93
N TRP A 192 -13.76 -14.86 3.11
CA TRP A 192 -14.46 -14.34 1.92
C TRP A 192 -14.67 -15.42 0.87
N TRP A 193 -13.74 -16.38 0.77
CA TRP A 193 -13.81 -17.51 -0.15
C TRP A 193 -14.79 -18.57 0.36
N ASP A 194 -14.79 -18.85 1.64
CA ASP A 194 -15.71 -19.79 2.27
C ASP A 194 -17.15 -19.31 2.12
N ASN A 195 -17.42 -18.04 2.40
CA ASN A 195 -18.72 -17.41 2.14
C ASN A 195 -19.16 -17.53 0.68
N PHE A 196 -18.24 -17.47 -0.27
CA PHE A 196 -18.52 -17.69 -1.68
C PHE A 196 -18.86 -19.15 -1.94
N ALA A 197 -18.10 -20.10 -1.37
CA ALA A 197 -18.33 -21.54 -1.52
C ALA A 197 -19.69 -21.95 -0.94
N ASP A 198 -20.05 -21.43 0.22
CA ASP A 198 -21.35 -21.67 0.86
C ASP A 198 -22.53 -21.17 0.01
N ARG A 199 -22.39 -20.01 -0.61
CA ARG A 199 -23.43 -19.40 -1.43
C ARG A 199 -23.56 -20.00 -2.83
N PHE A 200 -22.45 -20.39 -3.43
CA PHE A 200 -22.38 -20.77 -4.85
C PHE A 200 -21.92 -22.23 -5.07
N GLY A 201 -21.56 -22.96 -4.00
CA GLY A 201 -20.95 -24.28 -4.05
C GLY A 201 -19.46 -24.22 -4.44
N THR A 202 -18.73 -25.30 -4.17
CA THR A 202 -17.31 -25.36 -4.57
C THR A 202 -17.17 -25.39 -6.10
N PRO A 203 -16.15 -24.77 -6.69
CA PRO A 203 -15.92 -24.81 -8.14
C PRO A 203 -15.86 -26.21 -8.74
N ALA A 204 -15.45 -27.22 -7.97
CA ALA A 204 -15.36 -28.61 -8.39
C ALA A 204 -16.72 -29.33 -8.44
N ALA A 205 -17.78 -28.80 -7.82
CA ALA A 205 -19.08 -29.46 -7.67
C ALA A 205 -20.14 -28.97 -8.65
N THR A 206 -19.86 -27.97 -9.47
CA THR A 206 -20.90 -27.35 -10.31
C THR A 206 -20.44 -27.17 -11.75
N GLU A 207 -21.11 -27.88 -12.66
CA GLU A 207 -21.29 -27.40 -14.04
C GLU A 207 -22.08 -26.08 -13.98
N ARG A 208 -21.41 -24.96 -13.78
CA ARG A 208 -22.06 -23.65 -13.76
C ARG A 208 -22.27 -23.19 -15.20
N PRO A 209 -23.52 -22.92 -15.61
CA PRO A 209 -23.72 -22.20 -16.85
C PRO A 209 -23.05 -20.84 -16.70
N ILE A 210 -22.11 -20.53 -17.59
CA ILE A 210 -21.54 -19.19 -17.74
C ILE A 210 -22.73 -18.25 -17.96
N ARG A 211 -23.01 -17.36 -17.00
CA ARG A 211 -24.01 -16.30 -17.20
C ARG A 211 -23.40 -15.29 -18.15
N ILE A 212 -23.66 -15.48 -19.43
CA ILE A 212 -23.45 -14.42 -20.41
C ILE A 212 -24.56 -13.40 -20.15
N ALA A 213 -24.16 -12.22 -19.64
CA ALA A 213 -25.07 -11.08 -19.55
C ALA A 213 -25.57 -10.76 -20.96
N LYS A 214 -26.92 -10.75 -21.16
CA LYS A 214 -27.56 -10.27 -22.34
C LYS A 214 -27.61 -8.76 -22.34
#